data_221db05cfc1722bad5d246a33d47880a
#
_entry.id   221db05cfc1722bad5d246a33d47880a
#
_cell.length_a   1.000
_cell.length_b   1.000
_cell.length_c   1.000
_cell.angle_alpha   90.00
_cell.angle_beta   90.00
_cell.angle_gamma   90.00
#
_symmetry.space_group_name_H-M   'P 1'
#
loop_
_entity.id
_entity.type
_entity.pdbx_description
1 polymer ?
#
loop_
_entity_poly.entity_id
_entity_poly.type
_entity_poly.pdbx_seq_one_letter_code
_entity_poly.pdbx_strand_id
1 'polypeptide(L)'
;KKVISRLKENGVKFTFSKKPKLKNMFYSLHQRNHRRIVTIDGKVSYVGGFNIGKEYLGQNPKFGPWRDYHVRIHGEGAADMERKFAEDWKEDTGEKMPIHESIPTLGNVKYQYLFSNGKGLWEKYGALLKQAKKSLIIATPYFVPSKEMVKELKAALNRGVNVKILVPFKSDAILLKQAAYPYLKDMLHAGAEIYQYRNGFFHGKVTIIDGEIVDIGTANFDNRSFYLNCESNCIIYDKTVVDEVWSRLQVDFHKSKRFSEEDFEKISRWDWFLARIANVLASYL
;
A
#
# COMPACT_ATOMS: atom_id res chain seq x y z
N LYS A 1 -26.21 -7.01 -4.01
CA LYS A 1 -26.94 -7.94 -4.91
C LYS A 1 -27.33 -7.22 -6.21
N LYS A 2 -28.12 -6.11 -6.20
CA LYS A 2 -28.56 -5.37 -7.41
C LYS A 2 -27.42 -5.01 -8.38
N VAL A 3 -26.26 -4.52 -7.88
CA VAL A 3 -25.12 -4.16 -8.75
C VAL A 3 -24.55 -5.38 -9.47
N ILE A 4 -24.37 -6.49 -8.75
CA ILE A 4 -23.84 -7.74 -9.34
C ILE A 4 -24.77 -8.31 -10.40
N SER A 5 -26.12 -8.33 -10.15
CA SER A 5 -27.10 -8.70 -11.15
C SER A 5 -26.95 -7.86 -12.42
N ARG A 6 -26.91 -6.54 -12.26
CA ARG A 6 -26.78 -5.60 -13.39
C ARG A 6 -25.46 -5.81 -14.18
N LEU A 7 -24.35 -6.10 -13.50
CA LEU A 7 -23.09 -6.41 -14.19
C LEU A 7 -23.22 -7.67 -15.04
N LYS A 8 -23.79 -8.74 -14.48
CA LYS A 8 -24.01 -10.01 -15.17
C LYS A 8 -24.95 -9.89 -16.35
N GLU A 9 -26.05 -9.16 -16.20
CA GLU A 9 -27.02 -8.86 -17.26
C GLU A 9 -26.39 -8.12 -18.45
N ASN A 10 -25.34 -7.36 -18.19
CA ASN A 10 -24.55 -6.67 -19.23
C ASN A 10 -23.30 -7.46 -19.67
N GLY A 11 -23.26 -8.78 -19.48
CA GLY A 11 -22.19 -9.65 -19.96
C GLY A 11 -20.89 -9.59 -19.16
N VAL A 12 -20.87 -8.89 -18.01
CA VAL A 12 -19.67 -8.80 -17.17
C VAL A 12 -19.49 -10.09 -16.36
N LYS A 13 -18.37 -10.77 -16.56
CA LYS A 13 -17.98 -11.90 -15.72
C LYS A 13 -17.61 -11.40 -14.32
N PHE A 14 -18.14 -12.05 -13.30
CA PHE A 14 -17.97 -11.65 -11.91
C PHE A 14 -17.76 -12.86 -11.00
N THR A 15 -16.77 -12.77 -10.10
CA THR A 15 -16.54 -13.73 -9.03
C THR A 15 -16.11 -13.02 -7.74
N PHE A 16 -16.22 -13.71 -6.61
CA PHE A 16 -15.63 -13.30 -5.35
C PHE A 16 -14.26 -13.94 -5.20
N SER A 17 -13.24 -13.11 -4.94
CA SER A 17 -11.88 -13.59 -4.74
C SER A 17 -11.66 -14.11 -3.32
N LYS A 18 -10.76 -15.11 -3.18
CA LYS A 18 -10.30 -15.65 -1.91
C LYS A 18 -11.46 -16.08 -0.99
N LYS A 19 -12.34 -16.94 -1.52
CA LYS A 19 -13.39 -17.57 -0.71
C LYS A 19 -12.77 -18.41 0.42
N PRO A 20 -13.39 -18.40 1.64
CA PRO A 20 -12.91 -19.22 2.75
C PRO A 20 -12.80 -20.70 2.36
N LYS A 21 -11.69 -21.33 2.72
CA LYS A 21 -11.42 -22.76 2.45
C LYS A 21 -11.43 -23.53 3.78
N LEU A 22 -12.19 -24.64 3.87
CA LEU A 22 -12.29 -25.46 5.07
C LEU A 22 -10.92 -25.93 5.60
N LYS A 23 -10.00 -26.31 4.71
CA LYS A 23 -8.67 -26.85 5.09
C LYS A 23 -7.76 -25.86 5.83
N ASN A 24 -8.01 -24.54 5.77
CA ASN A 24 -7.27 -23.53 6.51
C ASN A 24 -8.23 -22.38 6.84
N MET A 25 -9.37 -22.70 7.42
CA MET A 25 -10.49 -21.79 7.60
C MET A 25 -10.10 -20.48 8.28
N PHE A 26 -9.37 -20.55 9.38
CA PHE A 26 -8.94 -19.35 10.12
C PHE A 26 -8.08 -18.40 9.25
N TYR A 27 -7.04 -18.92 8.57
CA TYR A 27 -6.19 -18.13 7.69
C TYR A 27 -6.97 -17.59 6.48
N SER A 28 -7.78 -18.43 5.83
CA SER A 28 -8.55 -18.05 4.65
C SER A 28 -9.68 -17.06 4.94
N LEU A 29 -10.23 -17.05 6.17
CA LEU A 29 -11.19 -16.04 6.60
C LEU A 29 -10.59 -14.65 6.72
N HIS A 30 -9.30 -14.54 7.04
CA HIS A 30 -8.60 -13.28 7.23
C HIS A 30 -7.85 -12.81 5.99
N GLN A 31 -7.43 -13.72 5.10
CA GLN A 31 -6.76 -13.36 3.86
C GLN A 31 -7.71 -12.61 2.92
N ARG A 32 -7.21 -11.50 2.33
CA ARG A 32 -7.95 -10.72 1.32
C ARG A 32 -7.12 -10.56 0.07
N ASN A 33 -7.79 -10.58 -1.09
CA ASN A 33 -7.20 -10.06 -2.31
C ASN A 33 -7.29 -8.54 -2.25
N HIS A 34 -6.16 -7.92 -1.95
CA HIS A 34 -6.04 -6.46 -1.82
C HIS A 34 -5.40 -5.83 -3.05
N ARG A 35 -5.14 -6.62 -4.09
CA ARG A 35 -4.64 -6.12 -5.36
C ARG A 35 -5.68 -5.23 -6.03
N ARG A 36 -5.23 -4.13 -6.56
CA ARG A 36 -6.02 -3.20 -7.37
C ARG A 36 -5.40 -3.15 -8.74
N ILE A 37 -5.70 -4.18 -9.53
CA ILE A 37 -5.21 -4.33 -10.89
C ILE A 37 -6.35 -4.03 -11.84
N VAL A 38 -6.14 -3.08 -12.74
CA VAL A 38 -7.02 -2.83 -13.88
C VAL A 38 -6.18 -3.03 -15.13
N THR A 39 -6.64 -3.88 -16.05
CA THR A 39 -6.00 -4.07 -17.35
C THR A 39 -7.00 -3.78 -18.46
N ILE A 40 -6.52 -3.16 -19.54
CA ILE A 40 -7.33 -2.77 -20.70
C ILE A 40 -6.62 -3.29 -21.95
N ASP A 41 -7.23 -4.29 -22.60
CA ASP A 41 -6.80 -4.90 -23.86
C ASP A 41 -5.33 -5.38 -23.80
N GLY A 42 -4.82 -5.77 -22.62
CA GLY A 42 -3.41 -6.12 -22.41
C GLY A 42 -2.41 -5.00 -22.65
N LYS A 43 -2.83 -3.84 -23.13
CA LYS A 43 -1.97 -2.73 -23.57
C LYS A 43 -1.73 -1.68 -22.47
N VAL A 44 -2.70 -1.50 -21.61
CA VAL A 44 -2.64 -0.53 -20.52
C VAL A 44 -3.03 -1.22 -19.22
N SER A 45 -2.26 -0.98 -18.17
CA SER A 45 -2.61 -1.43 -16.82
C SER A 45 -2.45 -0.32 -15.79
N TYR A 46 -3.18 -0.47 -14.70
CA TYR A 46 -3.11 0.42 -13.56
C TYR A 46 -2.88 -0.39 -12.28
N VAL A 47 -1.99 0.11 -11.40
CA VAL A 47 -1.72 -0.44 -10.08
C VAL A 47 -1.50 0.68 -9.06
N GLY A 48 -2.00 0.51 -7.86
CA GLY A 48 -1.83 1.48 -6.77
C GLY A 48 -2.96 1.43 -5.75
N GLY A 49 -3.07 2.47 -4.92
CA GLY A 49 -3.99 2.51 -3.79
C GLY A 49 -5.44 2.80 -4.16
N PHE A 50 -5.73 3.35 -5.34
CA PHE A 50 -7.06 3.79 -5.73
C PHE A 50 -8.02 2.60 -5.90
N ASN A 51 -9.22 2.72 -5.35
CA ASN A 51 -10.26 1.71 -5.41
C ASN A 51 -11.58 2.31 -5.93
N ILE A 52 -12.61 1.50 -6.12
CA ILE A 52 -13.92 1.95 -6.60
C ILE A 52 -14.84 2.21 -5.40
N GLY A 53 -15.18 3.48 -5.18
CA GLY A 53 -16.04 3.92 -4.09
C GLY A 53 -16.24 5.43 -4.12
N LYS A 54 -17.30 5.92 -3.49
CA LYS A 54 -17.61 7.35 -3.44
C LYS A 54 -16.57 8.16 -2.69
N GLU A 55 -15.95 7.55 -1.68
CA GLU A 55 -14.87 8.13 -0.89
C GLU A 55 -13.66 8.50 -1.74
N TYR A 56 -13.32 7.67 -2.73
CA TYR A 56 -12.19 7.92 -3.65
C TYR A 56 -12.43 9.10 -4.59
N LEU A 57 -13.69 9.51 -4.77
CA LEU A 57 -14.05 10.72 -5.53
C LEU A 57 -13.94 11.99 -4.70
N GLY A 58 -13.51 11.91 -3.43
CA GLY A 58 -13.46 13.05 -2.52
C GLY A 58 -14.81 13.61 -2.11
N GLN A 59 -15.88 12.88 -2.34
CA GLN A 59 -17.27 13.32 -2.08
C GLN A 59 -17.75 12.99 -0.67
N ASN A 60 -16.95 12.29 0.14
CA ASN A 60 -17.32 11.96 1.51
C ASN A 60 -16.88 13.08 2.45
N PRO A 61 -17.81 13.84 3.10
CA PRO A 61 -17.46 14.97 3.99
C PRO A 61 -16.58 14.57 5.17
N LYS A 62 -16.68 13.32 5.65
CA LYS A 62 -15.87 12.80 6.76
C LYS A 62 -14.39 12.83 6.42
N PHE A 63 -14.03 12.46 5.19
CA PHE A 63 -12.64 12.35 4.76
C PHE A 63 -12.13 13.61 4.06
N GLY A 64 -13.02 14.34 3.34
CA GLY A 64 -12.64 15.43 2.46
C GLY A 64 -11.94 14.93 1.20
N PRO A 65 -11.01 15.72 0.61
CA PRO A 65 -10.25 15.28 -0.55
C PRO A 65 -9.53 13.94 -0.28
N TRP A 66 -9.67 13.01 -1.23
CA TRP A 66 -8.99 11.72 -1.16
C TRP A 66 -7.69 11.78 -1.94
N ARG A 67 -6.57 11.56 -1.26
CA ARG A 67 -5.23 11.61 -1.85
C ARG A 67 -4.66 10.21 -1.99
N ASP A 68 -4.41 9.77 -3.23
CA ASP A 68 -3.86 8.45 -3.53
C ASP A 68 -2.80 8.51 -4.62
N TYR A 69 -2.06 7.42 -4.78
CA TYR A 69 -1.06 7.23 -5.82
C TYR A 69 -1.38 5.98 -6.62
N HIS A 70 -1.28 6.13 -7.95
CA HIS A 70 -1.60 5.07 -8.90
C HIS A 70 -0.70 5.20 -10.13
N VAL A 71 -0.15 4.09 -10.60
CA VAL A 71 0.71 4.05 -11.78
C VAL A 71 -0.11 3.57 -12.96
N ARG A 72 0.02 4.27 -14.08
CA ARG A 72 -0.45 3.82 -15.39
C ARG A 72 0.74 3.27 -16.16
N ILE A 73 0.60 2.07 -16.68
CA ILE A 73 1.65 1.30 -17.33
C ILE A 73 1.22 0.95 -18.74
N HIS A 74 2.09 1.16 -19.71
CA HIS A 74 1.90 0.82 -21.10
C HIS A 74 2.95 -0.21 -21.54
N GLY A 75 2.64 -0.96 -22.62
CA GLY A 75 3.55 -1.91 -23.22
C GLY A 75 3.61 -3.24 -22.46
N GLU A 76 4.75 -3.90 -22.49
CA GLU A 76 4.95 -5.25 -21.92
C GLU A 76 4.60 -5.37 -20.43
N GLY A 77 4.83 -4.29 -19.66
CA GLY A 77 4.45 -4.25 -18.26
C GLY A 77 2.95 -4.35 -18.01
N ALA A 78 2.12 -3.90 -18.95
CA ALA A 78 0.68 -4.08 -18.88
C ALA A 78 0.29 -5.55 -19.04
N ALA A 79 0.98 -6.28 -19.94
CA ALA A 79 0.77 -7.70 -20.13
C ALA A 79 1.14 -8.55 -18.89
N ASP A 80 2.17 -8.14 -18.14
CA ASP A 80 2.52 -8.80 -16.87
C ASP A 80 1.37 -8.68 -15.85
N MET A 81 0.75 -7.51 -15.75
CA MET A 81 -0.44 -7.31 -14.91
C MET A 81 -1.64 -8.12 -15.39
N GLU A 82 -1.85 -8.22 -16.70
CA GLU A 82 -2.93 -9.04 -17.26
C GLU A 82 -2.71 -10.53 -16.96
N ARG A 83 -1.49 -11.03 -17.10
CA ARG A 83 -1.14 -12.41 -16.69
C ARG A 83 -1.45 -12.64 -15.22
N LYS A 84 -1.09 -11.68 -14.35
CA LYS A 84 -1.38 -11.81 -12.93
C LYS A 84 -2.89 -11.81 -12.64
N PHE A 85 -3.65 -10.97 -13.32
CA PHE A 85 -5.12 -10.98 -13.21
C PHE A 85 -5.70 -12.32 -13.67
N ALA A 86 -5.23 -12.86 -14.81
CA ALA A 86 -5.68 -14.14 -15.32
C ALA A 86 -5.34 -15.33 -14.40
N GLU A 87 -4.19 -15.29 -13.72
CA GLU A 87 -3.83 -16.26 -12.68
C GLU A 87 -4.82 -16.20 -11.50
N ASP A 88 -5.12 -15.00 -11.00
CA ASP A 88 -6.07 -14.80 -9.89
C ASP A 88 -7.48 -15.25 -10.29
N TRP A 89 -7.90 -14.92 -11.52
CA TRP A 89 -9.18 -15.37 -12.06
C TRP A 89 -9.27 -16.89 -12.11
N LYS A 90 -8.23 -17.54 -12.65
CA LYS A 90 -8.17 -19.00 -12.70
C LYS A 90 -8.19 -19.65 -11.32
N GLU A 91 -7.47 -19.05 -10.34
CA GLU A 91 -7.47 -19.55 -8.96
C GLU A 91 -8.89 -19.49 -8.33
N ASP A 92 -9.63 -18.41 -8.58
CA ASP A 92 -10.92 -18.16 -7.96
C ASP A 92 -12.10 -18.83 -8.68
N THR A 93 -11.99 -19.11 -10.00
CA THR A 93 -13.09 -19.65 -10.83
C THR A 93 -12.82 -21.03 -11.40
N GLY A 94 -11.55 -21.42 -11.58
CA GLY A 94 -11.13 -22.58 -12.36
C GLY A 94 -11.06 -22.33 -13.88
N GLU A 95 -11.58 -21.19 -14.35
CA GLU A 95 -11.60 -20.83 -15.78
C GLU A 95 -10.29 -20.16 -16.23
N LYS A 96 -9.79 -20.52 -17.40
CA LYS A 96 -8.72 -19.78 -18.04
C LYS A 96 -9.30 -18.54 -18.75
N MET A 97 -8.62 -17.41 -18.62
CA MET A 97 -8.88 -16.23 -19.43
C MET A 97 -7.88 -16.17 -20.60
N PRO A 98 -8.32 -15.69 -21.78
CA PRO A 98 -7.39 -15.32 -22.84
C PRO A 98 -6.52 -14.15 -22.35
N ILE A 99 -5.26 -14.15 -22.72
CA ILE A 99 -4.30 -13.07 -22.47
C ILE A 99 -3.73 -12.60 -23.81
N HIS A 100 -3.32 -11.34 -23.87
CA HIS A 100 -2.66 -10.77 -25.04
C HIS A 100 -1.18 -11.16 -25.03
N GLU A 101 -0.74 -12.00 -25.97
CA GLU A 101 0.61 -12.59 -25.96
C GLU A 101 1.69 -11.68 -26.57
N SER A 102 1.31 -10.80 -27.48
CA SER A 102 2.27 -9.96 -28.21
C SER A 102 2.02 -8.47 -27.98
N ILE A 103 2.63 -7.93 -26.93
CA ILE A 103 2.61 -6.51 -26.64
C ILE A 103 4.00 -5.93 -26.91
N PRO A 104 4.12 -4.88 -27.75
CA PRO A 104 5.43 -4.30 -28.04
C PRO A 104 6.02 -3.63 -26.80
N THR A 105 7.33 -3.70 -26.64
CA THR A 105 8.08 -2.89 -25.67
C THR A 105 7.97 -1.43 -26.05
N LEU A 106 7.43 -0.62 -25.15
CA LEU A 106 7.23 0.81 -25.32
C LEU A 106 8.06 1.58 -24.31
N GLY A 107 9.28 1.97 -24.66
CA GLY A 107 10.16 2.73 -23.77
C GLY A 107 11.18 1.85 -23.05
N ASN A 108 11.89 2.45 -22.07
CA ASN A 108 13.07 1.88 -21.41
C ASN A 108 13.04 1.98 -19.88
N VAL A 109 11.90 2.30 -19.28
CA VAL A 109 11.76 2.39 -17.83
C VAL A 109 11.95 1.01 -17.20
N LYS A 110 12.93 0.87 -16.32
CA LYS A 110 13.16 -0.37 -15.57
C LYS A 110 12.20 -0.45 -14.40
N TYR A 111 11.49 -1.56 -14.30
CA TYR A 111 10.53 -1.81 -13.22
C TYR A 111 10.57 -3.28 -12.78
N GLN A 112 9.98 -3.54 -11.64
CA GLN A 112 9.77 -4.89 -11.10
C GLN A 112 8.43 -4.94 -10.39
N TYR A 113 7.62 -5.95 -10.69
CA TYR A 113 6.42 -6.20 -9.89
C TYR A 113 6.72 -7.12 -8.72
N LEU A 114 6.19 -6.78 -7.56
CA LEU A 114 6.12 -7.66 -6.40
C LEU A 114 4.67 -8.07 -6.18
N PHE A 115 4.38 -9.32 -6.49
CA PHE A 115 3.09 -9.93 -6.15
C PHE A 115 3.27 -10.82 -4.93
N SER A 116 2.35 -10.70 -3.95
CA SER A 116 2.27 -11.61 -2.82
C SER A 116 0.94 -12.36 -2.81
N ASN A 117 0.98 -13.58 -2.31
CA ASN A 117 -0.22 -14.40 -2.04
C ASN A 117 -0.37 -14.61 -0.53
N GLY A 118 -0.11 -13.57 0.26
CA GLY A 118 -0.14 -13.59 1.72
C GLY A 118 1.15 -14.06 2.38
N LYS A 119 2.23 -14.26 1.60
CA LYS A 119 3.57 -14.64 2.10
C LYS A 119 4.64 -14.12 1.17
N GLY A 120 5.85 -13.93 1.69
CA GLY A 120 7.03 -13.64 0.87
C GLY A 120 7.17 -12.19 0.41
N LEU A 121 6.24 -11.29 0.77
CA LEU A 121 6.39 -9.87 0.41
C LEU A 121 7.48 -9.22 1.23
N TRP A 122 7.52 -9.51 2.54
CA TRP A 122 8.50 -8.91 3.43
C TRP A 122 9.93 -9.29 3.07
N GLU A 123 10.20 -10.54 2.73
CA GLU A 123 11.54 -11.01 2.37
C GLU A 123 12.13 -10.21 1.20
N LYS A 124 11.30 -9.93 0.18
CA LYS A 124 11.71 -9.13 -0.97
C LYS A 124 11.79 -7.65 -0.65
N TYR A 125 10.78 -7.13 0.03
CA TYR A 125 10.69 -5.71 0.38
C TYR A 125 11.73 -5.30 1.43
N GLY A 126 11.95 -6.13 2.44
CA GLY A 126 12.99 -5.90 3.44
C GLY A 126 14.40 -5.88 2.83
N ALA A 127 14.66 -6.72 1.82
CA ALA A 127 15.92 -6.67 1.08
C ALA A 127 16.10 -5.33 0.33
N LEU A 128 15.00 -4.76 -0.18
CA LEU A 128 15.00 -3.45 -0.81
C LEU A 128 15.29 -2.33 0.21
N LEU A 129 14.64 -2.35 1.39
CA LEU A 129 14.87 -1.36 2.45
C LEU A 129 16.32 -1.38 2.99
N LYS A 130 16.95 -2.55 3.04
CA LYS A 130 18.36 -2.70 3.47
C LYS A 130 19.35 -1.96 2.57
N GLN A 131 18.98 -1.70 1.32
CA GLN A 131 19.84 -1.00 0.35
C GLN A 131 19.87 0.52 0.59
N ALA A 132 18.95 1.08 1.37
CA ALA A 132 18.92 2.51 1.68
C ALA A 132 20.22 2.98 2.33
N LYS A 133 20.83 4.03 1.75
CA LYS A 133 22.11 4.63 2.18
C LYS A 133 21.98 6.09 2.57
N LYS A 134 21.01 6.84 1.98
CA LYS A 134 20.85 8.28 2.16
C LYS A 134 19.49 8.63 2.76
N SER A 135 18.43 8.13 2.16
CA SER A 135 17.06 8.51 2.54
C SER A 135 16.06 7.39 2.31
N LEU A 136 15.09 7.31 3.19
CA LEU A 136 13.95 6.40 3.09
C LEU A 136 12.68 7.18 3.40
N ILE A 137 11.78 7.30 2.43
CA ILE A 137 10.52 8.01 2.57
C ILE A 137 9.41 6.99 2.48
N ILE A 138 8.56 6.90 3.50
CA ILE A 138 7.42 5.99 3.57
C ILE A 138 6.16 6.83 3.73
N ALA A 139 5.26 6.76 2.75
CA ALA A 139 3.95 7.41 2.81
C ALA A 139 2.88 6.33 2.72
N THR A 140 2.11 6.17 3.80
CA THR A 140 1.16 5.05 3.95
C THR A 140 -0.05 5.47 4.78
N PRO A 141 -1.26 4.97 4.47
CA PRO A 141 -2.43 5.21 5.31
C PRO A 141 -2.36 4.51 6.66
N TYR A 142 -1.68 3.36 6.73
CA TYR A 142 -1.56 2.56 7.94
C TYR A 142 -0.09 2.23 8.20
N PHE A 143 0.37 2.59 9.39
CA PHE A 143 1.73 2.31 9.85
C PHE A 143 1.67 1.45 11.12
N VAL A 144 1.51 0.14 10.90
CA VAL A 144 1.43 -0.90 11.95
C VAL A 144 2.40 -2.03 11.60
N PRO A 145 3.71 -1.73 11.58
CA PRO A 145 4.73 -2.65 11.11
C PRO A 145 4.95 -3.84 12.04
N SER A 146 5.48 -4.94 11.51
CA SER A 146 5.97 -6.06 12.32
C SER A 146 7.25 -5.68 13.07
N LYS A 147 7.64 -6.51 14.04
CA LYS A 147 8.90 -6.32 14.78
C LYS A 147 10.11 -6.32 13.84
N GLU A 148 10.09 -7.15 12.82
CA GLU A 148 11.14 -7.24 11.81
C GLU A 148 11.22 -5.96 10.97
N MET A 149 10.07 -5.41 10.58
CA MET A 149 10.00 -4.15 9.85
C MET A 149 10.53 -2.99 10.68
N VAL A 150 10.13 -2.89 11.96
CA VAL A 150 10.65 -1.90 12.91
C VAL A 150 12.17 -2.04 13.07
N LYS A 151 12.67 -3.26 13.21
CA LYS A 151 14.11 -3.54 13.34
C LYS A 151 14.90 -3.02 12.12
N GLU A 152 14.40 -3.24 10.91
CA GLU A 152 15.07 -2.78 9.68
C GLU A 152 15.04 -1.25 9.56
N LEU A 153 13.93 -0.59 9.93
CA LEU A 153 13.86 0.87 9.94
C LEU A 153 14.85 1.48 10.95
N LYS A 154 14.94 0.92 12.16
CA LYS A 154 15.92 1.34 13.16
C LYS A 154 17.36 1.09 12.69
N ALA A 155 17.60 -0.03 12.02
CA ALA A 155 18.90 -0.31 11.43
C ALA A 155 19.27 0.70 10.33
N ALA A 156 18.31 1.14 9.52
CA ALA A 156 18.53 2.22 8.54
C ALA A 156 18.88 3.54 9.24
N LEU A 157 18.11 3.95 10.26
CA LEU A 157 18.40 5.15 11.07
C LEU A 157 19.79 5.08 11.71
N ASN A 158 20.18 3.94 12.28
CA ASN A 158 21.49 3.73 12.87
C ASN A 158 22.66 3.80 11.84
N ARG A 159 22.37 3.53 10.56
CA ARG A 159 23.33 3.75 9.46
C ARG A 159 23.39 5.21 9.00
N GLY A 160 22.60 6.12 9.59
CA GLY A 160 22.54 7.53 9.21
C GLY A 160 21.56 7.81 8.05
N VAL A 161 20.71 6.86 7.68
CA VAL A 161 19.67 7.08 6.67
C VAL A 161 18.61 8.04 7.21
N ASN A 162 18.29 9.10 6.45
CA ASN A 162 17.20 10.00 6.79
C ASN A 162 15.86 9.31 6.51
N VAL A 163 15.11 8.96 7.56
CA VAL A 163 13.82 8.28 7.44
C VAL A 163 12.68 9.27 7.67
N LYS A 164 11.78 9.40 6.70
CA LYS A 164 10.56 10.21 6.78
C LYS A 164 9.33 9.33 6.62
N ILE A 165 8.37 9.49 7.54
CA ILE A 165 7.13 8.73 7.55
C ILE A 165 5.96 9.71 7.45
N LEU A 166 5.10 9.54 6.44
CA LEU A 166 3.89 10.31 6.24
C LEU A 166 2.67 9.42 6.42
N VAL A 167 1.79 9.82 7.34
CA VAL A 167 0.54 9.13 7.64
C VAL A 167 -0.64 10.11 7.61
N PRO A 168 -1.90 9.67 7.43
CA PRO A 168 -3.04 10.55 7.51
C PRO A 168 -3.33 11.02 8.95
N PHE A 169 -3.89 12.22 9.07
CA PHE A 169 -4.48 12.70 10.35
C PHE A 169 -5.82 12.03 10.62
N LYS A 170 -6.67 11.90 9.59
CA LYS A 170 -7.97 11.22 9.66
C LYS A 170 -7.77 9.71 9.56
N SER A 171 -8.75 8.95 10.03
CA SER A 171 -8.77 7.48 9.87
C SER A 171 -10.08 7.05 9.23
N ASP A 172 -9.99 6.13 8.29
CA ASP A 172 -11.13 5.46 7.64
C ASP A 172 -11.51 4.16 8.36
N ALA A 173 -10.60 3.62 9.15
CA ALA A 173 -10.80 2.39 9.89
C ALA A 173 -10.70 2.59 11.40
N ILE A 174 -11.52 1.85 12.13
CA ILE A 174 -11.56 1.88 13.59
C ILE A 174 -10.23 1.35 14.14
N LEU A 175 -9.67 2.06 15.13
CA LEU A 175 -8.46 1.71 15.88
C LEU A 175 -7.13 1.72 15.10
N LEU A 176 -7.11 1.76 13.75
CA LEU A 176 -5.84 1.73 13.01
C LEU A 176 -4.97 2.97 13.25
N LYS A 177 -5.59 4.13 13.45
CA LYS A 177 -4.87 5.34 13.85
C LYS A 177 -4.22 5.17 15.23
N GLN A 178 -4.96 4.65 16.20
CA GLN A 178 -4.46 4.40 17.54
C GLN A 178 -3.38 3.32 17.53
N ALA A 179 -3.58 2.25 16.75
CA ALA A 179 -2.59 1.19 16.59
C ALA A 179 -1.23 1.71 16.11
N ALA A 180 -1.22 2.76 15.29
CA ALA A 180 0.01 3.36 14.75
C ALA A 180 0.81 4.16 15.78
N TYR A 181 0.18 4.73 16.83
CA TYR A 181 0.84 5.66 17.75
C TYR A 181 2.09 5.11 18.42
N PRO A 182 2.13 3.89 19.00
CA PRO A 182 3.34 3.36 19.62
C PRO A 182 4.50 3.22 18.63
N TYR A 183 4.20 2.77 17.40
CA TYR A 183 5.22 2.61 16.37
C TYR A 183 5.76 3.95 15.87
N LEU A 184 4.89 4.94 15.65
CA LEU A 184 5.30 6.28 15.22
C LEU A 184 6.14 6.96 16.30
N LYS A 185 5.75 6.83 17.58
CA LYS A 185 6.52 7.36 18.72
C LYS A 185 7.89 6.68 18.81
N ASP A 186 7.95 5.36 18.66
CA ASP A 186 9.20 4.58 18.68
C ASP A 186 10.13 4.97 17.51
N MET A 187 9.57 5.24 16.32
CA MET A 187 10.34 5.74 15.18
C MET A 187 10.84 7.17 15.39
N LEU A 188 10.03 8.06 15.98
CA LEU A 188 10.45 9.41 16.32
C LEU A 188 11.64 9.38 17.29
N HIS A 189 11.58 8.57 18.35
CA HIS A 189 12.66 8.41 19.32
C HIS A 189 13.93 7.81 18.68
N ALA A 190 13.77 6.99 17.65
CA ALA A 190 14.89 6.46 16.87
C ALA A 190 15.49 7.47 15.88
N GLY A 191 14.91 8.67 15.74
CA GLY A 191 15.39 9.74 14.88
C GLY A 191 14.66 9.92 13.53
N ALA A 192 13.55 9.22 13.30
CA ALA A 192 12.74 9.43 12.11
C ALA A 192 11.93 10.72 12.20
N GLU A 193 11.67 11.34 11.06
CA GLU A 193 10.75 12.46 10.93
C GLU A 193 9.35 11.95 10.64
N ILE A 194 8.37 12.31 11.48
CA ILE A 194 6.98 11.90 11.34
C ILE A 194 6.13 13.06 10.84
N TYR A 195 5.32 12.82 9.82
CA TYR A 195 4.43 13.81 9.22
C TYR A 195 2.99 13.31 9.20
N GLN A 196 2.06 14.19 9.53
CA GLN A 196 0.62 13.94 9.52
C GLN A 196 -0.07 14.78 8.46
N TYR A 197 -0.56 14.15 7.39
CA TYR A 197 -1.29 14.80 6.31
C TYR A 197 -2.64 15.38 6.80
N ARG A 198 -2.86 16.67 6.52
CA ARG A 198 -4.01 17.43 7.06
C ARG A 198 -5.06 17.81 6.02
N ASN A 199 -4.72 17.74 4.73
CA ASN A 199 -5.61 18.18 3.65
C ASN A 199 -6.51 17.05 3.12
N GLY A 200 -7.33 16.46 3.98
CA GLY A 200 -8.19 15.34 3.63
C GLY A 200 -7.66 14.00 4.13
N PHE A 201 -7.91 12.93 3.38
CA PHE A 201 -7.44 11.58 3.70
C PHE A 201 -6.31 11.16 2.76
N PHE A 202 -5.16 10.84 3.32
CA PHE A 202 -4.04 10.28 2.57
C PHE A 202 -4.12 8.76 2.55
N HIS A 203 -4.24 8.18 1.35
CA HIS A 203 -4.35 6.74 1.16
C HIS A 203 -3.27 6.16 0.23
N GLY A 204 -2.29 6.98 -0.18
CA GLY A 204 -1.17 6.53 -0.99
C GLY A 204 -0.30 5.49 -0.27
N LYS A 205 0.23 4.53 -1.02
CA LYS A 205 1.24 3.57 -0.57
C LYS A 205 2.45 3.77 -1.46
N VAL A 206 3.37 4.59 -0.95
CA VAL A 206 4.56 5.02 -1.68
C VAL A 206 5.77 4.87 -0.80
N THR A 207 6.82 4.25 -1.32
CA THR A 207 8.14 4.26 -0.68
C THR A 207 9.17 4.76 -1.67
N ILE A 208 10.00 5.74 -1.27
CA ILE A 208 11.12 6.22 -2.06
C ILE A 208 12.41 5.92 -1.32
N ILE A 209 13.38 5.34 -2.01
CA ILE A 209 14.68 4.96 -1.47
C ILE A 209 15.76 5.73 -2.22
N ASP A 210 16.56 6.50 -1.48
CA ASP A 210 17.73 7.27 -1.93
C ASP A 210 17.45 8.27 -3.08
N GLY A 211 16.18 8.51 -3.42
CA GLY A 211 15.78 9.27 -4.61
C GLY A 211 16.08 8.56 -5.93
N GLU A 212 16.30 7.25 -5.91
CA GLU A 212 16.66 6.42 -7.06
C GLU A 212 15.63 5.33 -7.36
N ILE A 213 14.87 4.90 -6.34
CA ILE A 213 13.88 3.83 -6.44
C ILE A 213 12.57 4.34 -5.87
N VAL A 214 11.45 4.05 -6.54
CA VAL A 214 10.11 4.28 -6.01
C VAL A 214 9.28 3.01 -6.08
N ASP A 215 8.63 2.68 -4.99
CA ASP A 215 7.56 1.67 -4.92
C ASP A 215 6.21 2.36 -4.84
N ILE A 216 5.28 1.97 -5.71
CA ILE A 216 3.87 2.37 -5.67
C ILE A 216 3.04 1.10 -5.80
N GLY A 217 2.12 0.88 -4.85
CA GLY A 217 1.35 -0.34 -4.87
C GLY A 217 0.12 -0.34 -3.99
N THR A 218 -0.28 -1.55 -3.64
CA THR A 218 -1.46 -1.78 -2.80
C THR A 218 -1.09 -2.04 -1.34
N ALA A 219 0.15 -2.43 -1.05
CA ALA A 219 0.59 -2.79 0.28
C ALA A 219 0.72 -1.57 1.20
N ASN A 220 -0.04 -1.55 2.28
CA ASN A 220 0.19 -0.62 3.39
C ASN A 220 1.46 -1.03 4.14
N PHE A 221 2.04 -0.11 4.91
CA PHE A 221 3.18 -0.43 5.76
C PHE A 221 2.71 -1.07 7.07
N ASP A 222 2.04 -2.22 6.95
CA ASP A 222 1.46 -2.95 8.06
C ASP A 222 1.68 -4.46 7.96
N ASN A 223 1.49 -5.13 9.08
CA ASN A 223 1.70 -6.57 9.22
C ASN A 223 0.78 -7.37 8.28
N ARG A 224 -0.42 -6.89 8.08
CA ARG A 224 -1.44 -7.57 7.28
C ARG A 224 -1.09 -7.58 5.79
N SER A 225 -0.63 -6.46 5.26
CA SER A 225 -0.19 -6.35 3.86
C SER A 225 1.03 -7.23 3.58
N PHE A 226 1.99 -7.29 4.50
CA PHE A 226 3.24 -8.02 4.27
C PHE A 226 3.16 -9.53 4.51
N TYR A 227 2.22 -10.01 5.36
CA TYR A 227 2.20 -11.42 5.78
C TYR A 227 0.86 -12.15 5.55
N LEU A 228 -0.19 -11.45 5.13
CA LEU A 228 -1.53 -12.06 5.03
C LEU A 228 -2.24 -11.78 3.71
N ASN A 229 -2.27 -10.53 3.26
CA ASN A 229 -3.01 -10.13 2.07
C ASN A 229 -2.30 -10.53 0.77
N CYS A 230 -3.09 -10.67 -0.30
CA CYS A 230 -2.55 -10.67 -1.65
C CYS A 230 -2.37 -9.21 -2.10
N GLU A 231 -1.14 -8.82 -2.36
CA GLU A 231 -0.78 -7.44 -2.71
C GLU A 231 -0.11 -7.38 -4.10
N SER A 232 -0.09 -6.21 -4.69
CA SER A 232 0.63 -5.89 -5.92
C SER A 232 1.34 -4.55 -5.80
N ASN A 233 2.65 -4.55 -5.95
CA ASN A 233 3.49 -3.37 -5.91
C ASN A 233 4.30 -3.26 -7.20
N CYS A 234 4.53 -2.05 -7.67
CA CYS A 234 5.38 -1.73 -8.80
C CYS A 234 6.58 -0.94 -8.30
N ILE A 235 7.76 -1.56 -8.34
CA ILE A 235 9.03 -0.92 -8.01
C ILE A 235 9.64 -0.42 -9.30
N ILE A 236 9.99 0.86 -9.35
CA ILE A 236 10.49 1.56 -10.54
C ILE A 236 11.88 2.10 -10.25
N TYR A 237 12.81 1.79 -11.14
CA TYR A 237 14.24 2.17 -11.07
C TYR A 237 14.57 3.24 -12.12
N ASP A 238 13.71 4.22 -12.28
CA ASP A 238 13.88 5.32 -13.22
C ASP A 238 13.85 6.65 -12.48
N LYS A 239 14.95 7.39 -12.60
CA LYS A 239 15.15 8.65 -11.88
C LYS A 239 14.09 9.70 -12.23
N THR A 240 13.66 9.77 -13.49
CA THR A 240 12.65 10.74 -13.94
C THR A 240 11.30 10.47 -13.28
N VAL A 241 10.90 9.19 -13.22
CA VAL A 241 9.66 8.78 -12.55
C VAL A 241 9.76 9.02 -11.04
N VAL A 242 10.92 8.69 -10.44
CA VAL A 242 11.16 8.96 -9.00
C VAL A 242 11.03 10.45 -8.69
N ASP A 243 11.63 11.31 -9.50
CA ASP A 243 11.57 12.77 -9.31
C ASP A 243 10.16 13.32 -9.49
N GLU A 244 9.38 12.79 -10.44
CA GLU A 244 7.98 13.16 -10.60
C GLU A 244 7.16 12.77 -9.37
N VAL A 245 7.30 11.55 -8.88
CA VAL A 245 6.59 11.08 -7.68
C VAL A 245 7.02 11.88 -6.46
N TRP A 246 8.32 12.14 -6.31
CA TRP A 246 8.85 12.95 -5.21
C TRP A 246 8.30 14.38 -5.23
N SER A 247 8.27 15.04 -6.39
CA SER A 247 7.72 16.39 -6.50
C SER A 247 6.25 16.47 -6.05
N ARG A 248 5.46 15.46 -6.40
CA ARG A 248 4.06 15.36 -5.95
C ARG A 248 3.97 15.09 -4.45
N LEU A 249 4.83 14.22 -3.92
CA LEU A 249 4.84 13.87 -2.51
C LEU A 249 5.33 15.04 -1.63
N GLN A 250 6.24 15.89 -2.14
CA GLN A 250 6.63 17.12 -1.47
C GLN A 250 5.44 18.05 -1.23
N VAL A 251 4.51 18.17 -2.19
CA VAL A 251 3.26 18.93 -1.99
C VAL A 251 2.43 18.34 -0.85
N ASP A 252 2.41 17.00 -0.72
CA ASP A 252 1.69 16.34 0.37
C ASP A 252 2.41 16.57 1.72
N PHE A 253 3.73 16.59 1.75
CA PHE A 253 4.51 16.98 2.94
C PHE A 253 4.23 18.44 3.36
N HIS A 254 4.14 19.38 2.41
CA HIS A 254 3.79 20.78 2.72
C HIS A 254 2.37 20.91 3.29
N LYS A 255 1.45 20.01 2.94
CA LYS A 255 0.09 19.92 3.51
C LYS A 255 0.01 19.11 4.81
N SER A 256 1.17 18.73 5.34
CA SER A 256 1.28 17.91 6.54
C SER A 256 1.85 18.70 7.71
N LYS A 257 1.49 18.32 8.91
CA LYS A 257 2.14 18.80 10.13
C LYS A 257 3.26 17.83 10.49
N ARG A 258 4.48 18.33 10.72
CA ARG A 258 5.54 17.55 11.38
C ARG A 258 5.11 17.27 12.80
N PHE A 259 5.16 16.02 13.19
CA PHE A 259 4.73 15.54 14.51
C PHE A 259 5.93 15.51 15.44
N SER A 260 5.80 16.11 16.62
CA SER A 260 6.86 16.20 17.63
C SER A 260 6.51 15.35 18.87
N GLU A 261 7.45 15.23 19.81
CA GLU A 261 7.21 14.58 21.11
C GLU A 261 6.02 15.23 21.85
N GLU A 262 5.94 16.56 21.86
CA GLU A 262 4.83 17.30 22.46
C GLU A 262 3.46 16.93 21.85
N ASP A 263 3.43 16.60 20.55
CA ASP A 263 2.19 16.17 19.91
C ASP A 263 1.75 14.79 20.41
N PHE A 264 2.71 13.89 20.72
CA PHE A 264 2.41 12.60 21.35
C PHE A 264 1.95 12.75 22.80
N GLU A 265 2.48 13.71 23.55
CA GLU A 265 2.03 14.02 24.91
C GLU A 265 0.58 14.53 24.97
N LYS A 266 0.14 15.23 23.91
CA LYS A 266 -1.25 15.72 23.78
C LYS A 266 -2.27 14.63 23.42
N ILE A 267 -1.81 13.41 23.04
CA ILE A 267 -2.71 12.29 22.78
C ILE A 267 -3.36 11.84 24.08
N SER A 268 -4.68 11.70 24.06
CA SER A 268 -5.45 11.35 25.26
C SER A 268 -5.02 10.00 25.86
N ARG A 269 -5.14 9.86 27.19
CA ARG A 269 -4.93 8.57 27.86
C ARG A 269 -5.85 7.47 27.33
N TRP A 270 -7.05 7.86 26.88
CA TRP A 270 -8.00 6.95 26.25
C TRP A 270 -7.49 6.43 24.89
N ASP A 271 -6.95 7.30 24.04
CA ASP A 271 -6.36 6.87 22.76
C ASP A 271 -5.15 5.96 22.98
N TRP A 272 -4.32 6.18 24.01
CA TRP A 272 -3.23 5.28 24.38
C TRP A 272 -3.74 3.93 24.90
N PHE A 273 -4.84 3.92 25.66
CA PHE A 273 -5.49 2.66 26.06
C PHE A 273 -6.03 1.90 24.84
N LEU A 274 -6.73 2.60 23.93
CA LEU A 274 -7.18 2.02 22.67
C LEU A 274 -6.01 1.51 21.80
N ALA A 275 -4.89 2.21 21.79
CA ALA A 275 -3.68 1.79 21.10
C ALA A 275 -3.16 0.43 21.62
N ARG A 276 -3.20 0.20 22.94
CA ARG A 276 -2.81 -1.09 23.54
C ARG A 276 -3.75 -2.22 23.09
N ILE A 277 -5.07 -1.99 23.13
CA ILE A 277 -6.05 -2.97 22.66
C ILE A 277 -5.85 -3.26 21.16
N ALA A 278 -5.72 -2.20 20.35
CA ALA A 278 -5.52 -2.33 18.92
C ALA A 278 -4.25 -3.13 18.58
N ASN A 279 -3.14 -2.95 19.33
CA ASN A 279 -1.91 -3.69 19.09
C ASN A 279 -1.97 -5.16 19.51
N VAL A 280 -2.82 -5.54 20.46
CA VAL A 280 -3.10 -6.96 20.73
C VAL A 280 -3.82 -7.60 19.54
N LEU A 281 -4.66 -6.83 18.86
CA LEU A 281 -5.42 -7.24 17.68
C LEU A 281 -4.68 -6.98 16.35
N ALA A 282 -3.51 -6.36 16.39
CA ALA A 282 -2.80 -5.85 15.20
C ALA A 282 -2.43 -6.92 14.15
N SER A 283 -2.31 -8.18 14.57
CA SER A 283 -2.15 -9.32 13.65
C SER A 283 -3.43 -9.65 12.87
N TYR A 284 -4.57 -9.05 13.27
CA TYR A 284 -5.90 -9.24 12.66
C TYR A 284 -6.49 -7.94 12.10
N LEU A 285 -5.96 -6.78 12.49
CA LEU A 285 -6.25 -5.45 11.93
C LEU A 285 -5.38 -5.22 10.70
#